data_5dd99e8b935f3e7e0cc38d1647f50274
#
_entry.id   5dd99e8b935f3e7e0cc38d1647f50274
#
_cell.length_a   1.000
_cell.length_b   1.000
_cell.length_c   1.000
_cell.angle_alpha   90.00
_cell.angle_beta   90.00
_cell.angle_gamma   90.00
#
_symmetry.space_group_name_H-M   'P 1'
#
loop_
_entity.id
_entity.type
_entity.pdbx_description
1 polymer ?
#
loop_
_entity_poly.entity_id
_entity_poly.type
_entity_poly.pdbx_seq_one_letter_code
_entity_poly.pdbx_strand_id
1 'polypeptide(L)'
;MSEVKHLGRFKDTKEVVGVVYRVLPSDPEHALVVPTSGLDADEHARLMDLIHSAASQTSYELAEAMARAPLGDGSIMLARFHVKKLMKKVKSNQIEMTPNQFTTISLDALNAAIAQQKGLKIAELAITASNNTPANTQARNIVNPIVESVRNETVLTDEQLAAKLRSDADRLYKEAARFRKQADELKTKSAE
;
A
#
# COMPACT_ATOMS: atom_id res chain seq x y z
N MET A 1 -15.76 16.66 14.81
CA MET A 1 -15.44 16.37 13.38
C MET A 1 -14.27 15.39 13.39
N SER A 2 -14.41 14.30 12.66
CA SER A 2 -13.42 13.22 12.64
C SER A 2 -12.13 13.68 11.97
N GLU A 3 -10.99 13.29 12.51
CA GLU A 3 -9.71 13.41 11.81
C GLU A 3 -9.80 12.76 10.44
N VAL A 4 -9.40 13.47 9.39
CA VAL A 4 -9.42 12.93 8.04
C VAL A 4 -7.99 12.60 7.65
N LYS A 5 -7.71 11.29 7.59
CA LYS A 5 -6.42 10.77 7.16
C LYS A 5 -6.02 11.09 5.73
N HIS A 6 -5.37 11.03 4.98
CA HIS A 6 -5.14 11.07 3.53
C HIS A 6 -5.57 12.36 2.83
N LEU A 7 -6.03 13.37 3.56
CA LEU A 7 -6.34 14.68 3.01
C LEU A 7 -5.25 15.67 3.44
N GLY A 8 -4.67 16.34 2.46
CA GLY A 8 -3.67 17.38 2.66
C GLY A 8 -3.92 18.58 1.76
N ARG A 9 -3.00 19.51 1.77
CA ARG A 9 -2.99 20.67 0.88
C ARG A 9 -1.57 21.06 0.51
N PHE A 10 -1.37 21.65 -0.65
CA PHE A 10 -0.10 22.27 -0.98
C PHE A 10 0.20 23.47 -0.07
N LYS A 11 1.43 23.64 0.37
CA LYS A 11 1.86 24.79 1.19
C LYS A 11 1.69 26.10 0.44
N ASP A 12 2.02 26.12 -0.84
CA ASP A 12 2.06 27.35 -1.64
C ASP A 12 0.68 27.77 -2.11
N THR A 13 -0.04 26.86 -2.79
CA THR A 13 -1.32 27.16 -3.43
C THR A 13 -2.51 26.98 -2.51
N LYS A 14 -2.34 26.29 -1.36
CA LYS A 14 -3.41 25.82 -0.47
C LYS A 14 -4.44 24.92 -1.14
N GLU A 15 -4.15 24.46 -2.34
CA GLU A 15 -4.96 23.50 -3.07
C GLU A 15 -5.06 22.18 -2.30
N VAL A 16 -6.27 21.66 -2.19
CA VAL A 16 -6.54 20.40 -1.51
C VAL A 16 -6.07 19.21 -2.36
N VAL A 17 -5.45 18.24 -1.72
CA VAL A 17 -4.93 17.04 -2.37
C VAL A 17 -5.27 15.79 -1.58
N GLY A 18 -5.59 14.71 -2.29
CA GLY A 18 -5.62 13.36 -1.72
C GLY A 18 -4.21 12.77 -1.73
N VAL A 19 -3.70 12.34 -0.58
CA VAL A 19 -2.38 11.72 -0.46
C VAL A 19 -2.51 10.22 -0.71
N VAL A 20 -2.15 9.78 -1.91
CA VAL A 20 -2.27 8.38 -2.35
C VAL A 20 -1.22 7.50 -1.68
N TYR A 21 0.05 7.92 -1.76
CA TYR A 21 1.19 7.32 -1.06
C TYR A 21 1.99 8.41 -0.35
N ARG A 22 2.19 8.25 0.95
CA ARG A 22 2.96 9.20 1.77
C ARG A 22 4.46 9.08 1.54
N VAL A 23 4.93 7.89 1.22
CA VAL A 23 6.33 7.57 0.98
C VAL A 23 6.43 6.64 -0.22
N LEU A 24 7.30 6.96 -1.17
CA LEU A 24 7.54 6.11 -2.34
C LEU A 24 8.71 5.15 -2.09
N PRO A 25 8.65 3.88 -2.52
CA PRO A 25 9.68 2.87 -2.23
C PRO A 25 11.08 3.24 -2.73
N SER A 26 11.14 3.91 -3.88
CA SER A 26 12.42 4.30 -4.51
C SER A 26 12.83 5.73 -4.21
N ASP A 27 11.95 6.51 -3.56
CA ASP A 27 12.15 7.94 -3.35
C ASP A 27 11.39 8.42 -2.10
N PRO A 28 11.96 8.20 -0.91
CA PRO A 28 11.27 8.44 0.35
C PRO A 28 11.02 9.91 0.67
N GLU A 29 11.64 10.83 -0.07
CA GLU A 29 11.41 12.28 0.08
C GLU A 29 10.17 12.75 -0.69
N HIS A 30 9.61 11.91 -1.56
CA HIS A 30 8.46 12.24 -2.38
C HIS A 30 7.22 11.43 -1.98
N ALA A 31 6.08 12.08 -2.16
CA ALA A 31 4.75 11.51 -2.04
C ALA A 31 4.05 11.47 -3.40
N LEU A 32 3.05 10.60 -3.55
CA LEU A 32 2.15 10.60 -4.69
C LEU A 32 0.80 11.15 -4.26
N VAL A 33 0.34 12.20 -4.91
CA VAL A 33 -0.89 12.92 -4.54
C VAL A 33 -1.81 13.10 -5.76
N VAL A 34 -3.10 13.27 -5.50
CA VAL A 34 -4.10 13.68 -6.48
C VAL A 34 -4.58 15.07 -6.13
N PRO A 35 -4.23 16.10 -6.91
CA PRO A 35 -4.79 17.43 -6.77
C PRO A 35 -6.29 17.41 -7.11
N THR A 36 -7.13 17.98 -6.25
CA THR A 36 -8.57 17.91 -6.44
C THR A 36 -9.09 18.85 -7.53
N SER A 37 -8.36 19.92 -7.82
CA SER A 37 -8.72 20.88 -8.88
C SER A 37 -8.61 20.32 -10.31
N GLY A 38 -7.84 19.25 -10.49
CA GLY A 38 -7.67 18.59 -11.80
C GLY A 38 -8.68 17.50 -12.09
N LEU A 39 -9.64 17.23 -11.20
CA LEU A 39 -10.64 16.19 -11.33
C LEU A 39 -11.94 16.74 -11.93
N ASP A 40 -12.65 15.89 -12.68
CA ASP A 40 -14.04 16.18 -13.02
C ASP A 40 -14.94 16.06 -11.78
N ALA A 41 -16.17 16.56 -11.87
CA ALA A 41 -17.08 16.64 -10.70
C ALA A 41 -17.40 15.26 -10.11
N ASP A 42 -17.56 14.22 -10.94
CA ASP A 42 -17.86 12.87 -10.49
C ASP A 42 -16.61 12.23 -9.84
N GLU A 43 -15.44 12.36 -10.46
CA GLU A 43 -14.18 11.88 -9.91
C GLU A 43 -13.83 12.56 -8.58
N HIS A 44 -14.07 13.88 -8.49
CA HIS A 44 -13.88 14.64 -7.25
C HIS A 44 -14.82 14.13 -6.15
N ALA A 45 -16.12 14.03 -6.42
CA ALA A 45 -17.08 13.56 -5.43
C ALA A 45 -16.73 12.16 -4.91
N ARG A 46 -16.43 11.22 -5.82
CA ARG A 46 -16.09 9.85 -5.47
C ARG A 46 -14.78 9.75 -4.68
N LEU A 47 -13.76 10.55 -5.03
CA LEU A 47 -12.52 10.62 -4.27
C LEU A 47 -12.76 11.13 -2.85
N MET A 48 -13.54 12.18 -2.69
CA MET A 48 -13.87 12.75 -1.37
C MET A 48 -14.69 11.78 -0.53
N ASP A 49 -15.70 11.13 -1.11
CA ASP A 49 -16.49 10.10 -0.44
C ASP A 49 -15.59 8.93 0.02
N LEU A 50 -14.66 8.49 -0.84
CA LEU A 50 -13.71 7.45 -0.48
C LEU A 50 -12.81 7.90 0.67
N ILE A 51 -12.22 9.09 0.60
CA ILE A 51 -11.35 9.63 1.67
C ILE A 51 -12.09 9.67 3.01
N HIS A 52 -13.37 10.06 3.03
CA HIS A 52 -14.17 10.10 4.26
C HIS A 52 -14.70 8.73 4.69
N SER A 53 -14.58 7.69 3.87
CA SER A 53 -15.09 6.36 4.19
C SER A 53 -14.30 5.70 5.32
N ALA A 54 -14.95 4.83 6.08
CA ALA A 54 -14.29 4.01 7.11
C ALA A 54 -13.17 3.13 6.54
N ALA A 55 -13.34 2.64 5.31
CA ALA A 55 -12.33 1.83 4.62
C ALA A 55 -11.02 2.61 4.41
N SER A 56 -11.10 3.87 3.97
CA SER A 56 -9.95 4.74 3.82
C SER A 56 -9.32 5.10 5.17
N GLN A 57 -10.14 5.44 6.17
CA GLN A 57 -9.65 5.87 7.49
C GLN A 57 -8.93 4.75 8.24
N THR A 58 -9.25 3.48 7.96
CA THR A 58 -8.54 2.30 8.52
C THR A 58 -7.33 1.87 7.69
N SER A 59 -7.25 2.25 6.41
CA SER A 59 -6.14 1.92 5.52
C SER A 59 -4.85 2.63 5.94
N TYR A 60 -3.71 1.99 5.67
CA TYR A 60 -2.40 2.60 5.90
C TYR A 60 -2.11 3.69 4.87
N GLU A 61 -2.38 3.43 3.59
CA GLU A 61 -2.29 4.38 2.49
C GLU A 61 -3.65 4.49 1.76
N LEU A 62 -3.94 5.66 1.18
CA LEU A 62 -5.16 5.85 0.39
C LEU A 62 -5.22 4.92 -0.82
N ALA A 63 -4.06 4.59 -1.39
CA ALA A 63 -3.95 3.66 -2.51
C ALA A 63 -4.63 2.32 -2.26
N GLU A 64 -4.61 1.81 -1.02
CA GLU A 64 -5.27 0.55 -0.65
C GLU A 64 -6.79 0.65 -0.79
N ALA A 65 -7.36 1.76 -0.35
CA ALA A 65 -8.80 2.01 -0.50
C ALA A 65 -9.16 2.25 -1.97
N MET A 66 -8.36 3.04 -2.71
CA MET A 66 -8.57 3.31 -4.14
C MET A 66 -8.46 2.04 -5.00
N ALA A 67 -7.61 1.09 -4.62
CA ALA A 67 -7.45 -0.19 -5.32
C ALA A 67 -8.67 -1.11 -5.20
N ARG A 68 -9.54 -0.85 -4.22
CA ARG A 68 -10.78 -1.62 -3.97
C ARG A 68 -12.05 -0.86 -4.35
N ALA A 69 -11.93 0.43 -4.68
CA ALA A 69 -13.05 1.30 -4.99
C ALA A 69 -13.40 1.23 -6.48
N PRO A 70 -14.57 0.65 -6.86
CA PRO A 70 -15.04 0.70 -8.23
C PRO A 70 -15.63 2.08 -8.54
N LEU A 71 -15.43 2.55 -9.76
CA LEU A 71 -16.09 3.72 -10.33
C LEU A 71 -17.40 3.30 -11.01
N GLY A 72 -18.21 4.28 -11.41
CA GLY A 72 -19.51 4.01 -12.02
C GLY A 72 -19.46 3.23 -13.34
N ASP A 73 -18.33 3.25 -14.02
CA ASP A 73 -18.04 2.46 -15.24
C ASP A 73 -17.44 1.07 -14.96
N GLY A 74 -17.34 0.67 -13.70
CA GLY A 74 -16.76 -0.61 -13.27
C GLY A 74 -15.22 -0.63 -13.23
N SER A 75 -14.55 0.44 -13.63
CA SER A 75 -13.08 0.55 -13.50
C SER A 75 -12.68 0.77 -12.04
N ILE A 76 -11.48 0.36 -11.68
CA ILE A 76 -10.92 0.62 -10.34
C ILE A 76 -10.34 2.03 -10.30
N MET A 77 -10.68 2.80 -9.25
CA MET A 77 -10.29 4.21 -9.11
C MET A 77 -8.77 4.42 -9.23
N LEU A 78 -7.95 3.62 -8.55
CA LEU A 78 -6.49 3.74 -8.62
C LEU A 78 -5.97 3.56 -10.04
N ALA A 79 -6.45 2.55 -10.76
CA ALA A 79 -6.04 2.25 -12.12
C ALA A 79 -6.46 3.38 -13.08
N ARG A 80 -7.70 3.87 -12.95
CA ARG A 80 -8.21 4.97 -13.77
C ARG A 80 -7.42 6.26 -13.57
N PHE A 81 -7.14 6.64 -12.31
CA PHE A 81 -6.39 7.84 -12.00
C PHE A 81 -4.94 7.75 -12.49
N HIS A 82 -4.36 6.54 -12.48
CA HIS A 82 -3.05 6.30 -13.06
C HIS A 82 -3.06 6.47 -14.59
N VAL A 83 -4.01 5.85 -15.28
CA VAL A 83 -4.15 5.95 -16.75
C VAL A 83 -4.40 7.39 -17.21
N LYS A 84 -5.27 8.13 -16.50
CA LYS A 84 -5.54 9.54 -16.75
C LYS A 84 -4.43 10.49 -16.31
N LYS A 85 -3.34 9.99 -15.68
CA LYS A 85 -2.22 10.78 -15.15
C LYS A 85 -2.65 11.88 -14.16
N LEU A 86 -3.68 11.59 -13.38
CA LEU A 86 -4.20 12.52 -12.36
C LEU A 86 -3.35 12.55 -11.09
N MET A 87 -2.47 11.57 -10.91
CA MET A 87 -1.54 11.49 -9.80
C MET A 87 -0.25 12.24 -10.08
N LYS A 88 0.18 13.09 -9.14
CA LYS A 88 1.42 13.86 -9.24
C LYS A 88 2.40 13.44 -8.16
N LYS A 89 3.66 13.25 -8.54
CA LYS A 89 4.79 13.07 -7.62
C LYS A 89 5.26 14.43 -7.14
N VAL A 90 5.28 14.65 -5.83
CA VAL A 90 5.65 15.93 -5.20
C VAL A 90 6.53 15.69 -3.98
N LYS A 91 7.34 16.66 -3.60
CA LYS A 91 8.13 16.56 -2.37
C LYS A 91 7.23 16.58 -1.15
N SER A 92 7.48 15.67 -0.20
CA SER A 92 6.68 15.55 1.02
C SER A 92 6.65 16.83 1.85
N ASN A 93 7.73 17.63 1.82
CA ASN A 93 7.81 18.89 2.54
C ASN A 93 6.91 20.00 1.95
N GLN A 94 6.38 19.84 0.73
CA GLN A 94 5.45 20.77 0.08
C GLN A 94 3.98 20.51 0.43
N ILE A 95 3.70 19.41 1.14
CA ILE A 95 2.34 19.03 1.54
C ILE A 95 2.16 19.31 3.02
N GLU A 96 1.07 19.98 3.36
CA GLU A 96 0.58 20.14 4.73
C GLU A 96 -0.56 19.16 4.99
N MET A 97 -0.47 18.47 6.11
CA MET A 97 -1.51 17.59 6.64
C MET A 97 -2.13 18.24 7.86
N THR A 98 -3.43 18.07 8.03
CA THR A 98 -4.15 18.52 9.24
C THR A 98 -4.68 17.28 9.97
N PRO A 99 -3.83 16.61 10.77
CA PRO A 99 -4.24 15.42 11.50
C PRO A 99 -5.35 15.70 12.53
N ASN A 100 -5.45 16.94 12.99
CA ASN A 100 -6.56 17.44 13.79
C ASN A 100 -6.87 18.90 13.44
N GLN A 101 -7.97 19.44 13.95
CA GLN A 101 -8.46 20.80 13.60
C GLN A 101 -7.48 21.92 14.00
N PHE A 102 -6.56 21.67 14.92
CA PHE A 102 -5.69 22.69 15.51
C PHE A 102 -4.24 22.54 15.09
N THR A 103 -3.87 21.42 14.47
CA THR A 103 -2.47 21.12 14.14
C THR A 103 -2.30 20.96 12.65
N THR A 104 -1.44 21.78 12.08
CA THR A 104 -0.94 21.61 10.72
C THR A 104 0.51 21.14 10.78
N ILE A 105 0.81 20.02 10.12
CA ILE A 105 2.15 19.45 10.07
C ILE A 105 2.52 19.17 8.62
N SER A 106 3.77 19.36 8.25
CA SER A 106 4.23 18.96 6.93
C SER A 106 4.31 17.43 6.82
N LEU A 107 4.05 16.89 5.63
CA LEU A 107 3.99 15.45 5.42
C LEU A 107 5.34 14.76 5.72
N ASP A 108 6.46 15.41 5.44
CA ASP A 108 7.80 14.93 5.80
C ASP A 108 7.98 14.80 7.32
N ALA A 109 7.56 15.84 8.09
CA ALA A 109 7.62 15.80 9.55
C ALA A 109 6.67 14.73 10.12
N LEU A 110 5.49 14.56 9.54
CA LEU A 110 4.56 13.49 9.91
C LEU A 110 5.18 12.10 9.64
N ASN A 111 5.79 11.90 8.47
CA ASN A 111 6.47 10.66 8.13
C ASN A 111 7.64 10.36 9.10
N ALA A 112 8.43 11.39 9.47
CA ALA A 112 9.51 11.26 10.43
C ALA A 112 8.98 10.86 11.82
N ALA A 113 7.90 11.48 12.29
CA ALA A 113 7.26 11.13 13.57
C ALA A 113 6.73 9.68 13.58
N ILE A 114 6.08 9.25 12.50
CA ILE A 114 5.59 7.87 12.35
C ILE A 114 6.76 6.87 12.31
N ALA A 115 7.84 7.19 11.58
CA ALA A 115 9.04 6.36 11.49
C ALA A 115 9.69 6.20 12.88
N GLN A 116 9.84 7.30 13.62
CA GLN A 116 10.37 7.30 14.97
C GLN A 116 9.49 6.46 15.92
N GLN A 117 8.18 6.65 15.87
CA GLN A 117 7.24 5.88 16.71
C GLN A 117 7.31 4.38 16.44
N LYS A 118 7.53 3.99 15.19
CA LYS A 118 7.64 2.57 14.78
C LYS A 118 9.06 2.01 14.88
N GLY A 119 10.07 2.82 15.19
CA GLY A 119 11.47 2.42 15.18
C GLY A 119 11.99 2.04 13.79
N LEU A 120 11.46 2.66 12.74
CA LEU A 120 11.76 2.38 11.34
C LEU A 120 12.44 3.58 10.68
N LYS A 121 13.10 3.35 9.55
CA LYS A 121 13.55 4.45 8.66
C LYS A 121 12.36 4.93 7.80
N ILE A 122 12.39 6.19 7.35
CA ILE A 122 11.31 6.75 6.50
C ILE A 122 11.09 5.89 5.24
N ALA A 123 12.17 5.41 4.61
CA ALA A 123 12.09 4.55 3.43
C ALA A 123 11.36 3.20 3.70
N GLU A 124 11.39 2.73 4.94
CA GLU A 124 10.71 1.48 5.36
C GLU A 124 9.21 1.67 5.61
N LEU A 125 8.74 2.93 5.67
CA LEU A 125 7.31 3.23 5.70
C LEU A 125 6.63 3.02 4.35
N ALA A 126 7.40 2.99 3.26
CA ALA A 126 6.85 2.76 1.94
C ALA A 126 6.22 1.36 1.84
N ILE A 127 5.03 1.29 1.26
CA ILE A 127 4.40 0.01 0.96
C ILE A 127 5.13 -0.62 -0.21
N THR A 128 5.78 -1.75 0.03
CA THR A 128 6.31 -2.62 -1.00
C THR A 128 5.40 -3.84 -1.15
N ALA A 129 5.44 -4.49 -2.30
CA ALA A 129 4.63 -5.70 -2.55
C ALA A 129 4.82 -6.78 -1.46
N SER A 130 5.96 -6.78 -0.77
CA SER A 130 6.28 -7.69 0.33
C SER A 130 5.62 -7.33 1.66
N ASN A 131 5.13 -6.09 1.84
CA ASN A 131 4.60 -5.61 3.11
C ASN A 131 3.05 -5.66 3.18
N ASN A 132 2.38 -6.07 2.10
CA ASN A 132 0.91 -6.10 2.01
C ASN A 132 0.26 -7.34 2.64
N THR A 133 0.99 -8.17 3.37
CA THR A 133 0.41 -9.30 4.10
C THR A 133 0.14 -8.88 5.55
N PRO A 134 -1.12 -8.86 6.03
CA PRO A 134 -1.47 -8.42 7.38
C PRO A 134 -1.12 -9.42 8.49
N ALA A 135 -0.14 -10.26 8.31
CA ALA A 135 0.36 -11.16 9.33
C ALA A 135 1.84 -11.46 9.07
N ASN A 136 2.75 -10.73 9.66
CA ASN A 136 3.93 -11.35 10.25
C ASN A 136 4.98 -10.35 10.74
N THR A 137 4.83 -9.88 11.97
CA THR A 137 5.90 -9.19 12.70
C THR A 137 6.98 -10.17 13.20
N GLN A 138 6.78 -11.48 13.05
CA GLN A 138 7.70 -12.52 13.53
C GLN A 138 8.57 -13.17 12.43
N ALA A 139 8.33 -12.91 11.15
CA ALA A 139 9.10 -13.53 10.05
C ALA A 139 10.31 -12.72 9.56
N ARG A 140 10.61 -11.57 10.18
CA ARG A 140 11.71 -10.69 9.71
C ARG A 140 13.13 -11.21 9.97
N ASN A 141 13.29 -12.27 10.78
CA ASN A 141 14.64 -12.77 11.14
C ASN A 141 15.10 -14.01 10.34
N ILE A 142 14.34 -14.52 9.36
CA ILE A 142 14.69 -15.79 8.69
C ILE A 142 14.96 -15.64 7.17
N VAL A 143 14.73 -14.49 6.54
CA VAL A 143 14.73 -14.41 5.05
C VAL A 143 15.84 -13.51 4.47
N ASN A 144 16.87 -13.16 5.23
CA ASN A 144 17.93 -12.28 4.75
C ASN A 144 19.09 -12.92 3.94
N PRO A 145 19.19 -14.22 3.68
CA PRO A 145 20.22 -14.70 2.75
C PRO A 145 19.78 -14.92 1.29
N ILE A 146 18.50 -14.72 0.95
CA ILE A 146 18.02 -15.08 -0.41
C ILE A 146 17.86 -13.85 -1.35
N VAL A 147 17.81 -12.64 -0.82
CA VAL A 147 17.55 -11.43 -1.61
C VAL A 147 18.80 -10.85 -2.27
N GLU A 148 19.99 -11.27 -1.86
CA GLU A 148 21.24 -10.78 -2.45
C GLU A 148 21.60 -11.44 -3.80
N SER A 149 20.90 -12.54 -4.16
CA SER A 149 21.13 -13.27 -5.42
C SER A 149 20.28 -12.79 -6.60
N VAL A 150 19.34 -11.83 -6.41
CA VAL A 150 18.40 -11.40 -7.47
C VAL A 150 18.77 -10.04 -8.09
N ARG A 151 19.93 -9.49 -7.76
CA ARG A 151 20.44 -8.25 -8.37
C ARG A 151 21.23 -8.43 -9.66
N ASN A 152 21.33 -9.66 -10.17
CA ASN A 152 21.84 -9.87 -11.53
C ASN A 152 20.66 -10.19 -12.45
N GLU A 153 20.29 -9.20 -13.23
CA GLU A 153 19.37 -9.28 -14.37
C GLU A 153 19.88 -10.34 -15.38
N THR A 154 19.45 -11.57 -15.21
CA THR A 154 19.33 -12.50 -16.32
C THR A 154 17.85 -12.74 -16.52
N VAL A 155 17.32 -12.27 -17.64
CA VAL A 155 16.00 -12.64 -18.13
C VAL A 155 15.93 -14.16 -18.09
N LEU A 156 15.11 -14.69 -17.16
CA LEU A 156 14.88 -16.12 -17.04
C LEU A 156 14.32 -16.60 -18.37
N THR A 157 14.97 -17.59 -18.98
CA THR A 157 14.43 -18.25 -20.16
C THR A 157 13.11 -18.92 -19.82
N ASP A 158 12.23 -19.09 -20.82
CA ASP A 158 10.92 -19.73 -20.62
C ASP A 158 11.05 -21.10 -19.96
N GLU A 159 12.13 -21.84 -20.22
CA GLU A 159 12.44 -23.13 -19.58
C GLU A 159 12.75 -22.98 -18.08
N GLN A 160 13.50 -21.96 -17.68
CA GLN A 160 13.80 -21.69 -16.27
C GLN A 160 12.57 -21.21 -15.51
N LEU A 161 11.71 -20.43 -16.16
CA LEU A 161 10.44 -20.01 -15.60
C LEU A 161 9.51 -21.22 -15.42
N ALA A 162 9.43 -22.10 -16.41
CA ALA A 162 8.63 -23.33 -16.33
C ALA A 162 9.14 -24.27 -15.25
N ALA A 163 10.46 -24.41 -15.08
CA ALA A 163 11.08 -25.22 -14.02
C ALA A 163 10.74 -24.65 -12.63
N LYS A 164 10.82 -23.33 -12.46
CA LYS A 164 10.45 -22.64 -11.21
C LYS A 164 8.98 -22.84 -10.87
N LEU A 165 8.09 -22.66 -11.83
CA LEU A 165 6.64 -22.85 -11.63
C LEU A 165 6.30 -24.29 -11.25
N ARG A 166 6.98 -25.30 -11.84
CA ARG A 166 6.80 -26.71 -11.45
C ARG A 166 7.28 -26.96 -10.02
N SER A 167 8.44 -26.41 -9.64
CA SER A 167 8.95 -26.53 -8.28
C SER A 167 8.03 -25.88 -7.24
N ASP A 168 7.45 -24.73 -7.54
CA ASP A 168 6.50 -24.04 -6.67
C ASP A 168 5.18 -24.83 -6.58
N ALA A 169 4.72 -25.42 -7.67
CA ALA A 169 3.54 -26.27 -7.67
C ALA A 169 3.74 -27.55 -6.81
N ASP A 170 4.88 -28.19 -6.89
CA ASP A 170 5.23 -29.37 -6.07
C ASP A 170 5.29 -29.02 -4.59
N ARG A 171 5.84 -27.85 -4.24
CA ARG A 171 5.87 -27.35 -2.85
C ARG A 171 4.45 -27.13 -2.32
N LEU A 172 3.60 -26.42 -3.06
CA LEU A 172 2.22 -26.16 -2.69
C LEU A 172 1.39 -27.46 -2.57
N TYR A 173 1.63 -28.43 -3.42
CA TYR A 173 0.98 -29.74 -3.34
C TYR A 173 1.33 -30.48 -2.04
N LYS A 174 2.61 -30.47 -1.66
CA LYS A 174 3.08 -31.06 -0.39
C LYS A 174 2.48 -30.37 0.83
N GLU A 175 2.36 -29.05 0.76
CA GLU A 175 1.78 -28.23 1.84
C GLU A 175 0.29 -28.49 1.98
N ALA A 176 -0.45 -28.57 0.86
CA ALA A 176 -1.85 -28.94 0.83
C ALA A 176 -2.10 -30.36 1.40
N ALA A 177 -1.22 -31.31 1.09
CA ALA A 177 -1.30 -32.66 1.65
C ALA A 177 -1.12 -32.69 3.17
N ARG A 178 -0.20 -31.85 3.72
CA ARG A 178 -0.03 -31.68 5.18
C ARG A 178 -1.29 -31.13 5.84
N PHE A 179 -1.88 -30.09 5.27
CA PHE A 179 -3.11 -29.52 5.83
C PHE A 179 -4.29 -30.47 5.79
N ARG A 180 -4.43 -31.28 4.74
CA ARG A 180 -5.45 -32.33 4.68
C ARG A 180 -5.27 -33.35 5.80
N LYS A 181 -4.04 -33.81 6.02
CA LYS A 181 -3.73 -34.75 7.11
C LYS A 181 -4.06 -34.14 8.50
N GLN A 182 -3.70 -32.87 8.73
CA GLN A 182 -4.05 -32.19 9.98
C GLN A 182 -5.57 -32.04 10.17
N ALA A 183 -6.29 -31.75 9.09
CA ALA A 183 -7.74 -31.65 9.14
C ALA A 183 -8.40 -33.00 9.47
N ASP A 184 -7.87 -34.10 8.94
CA ASP A 184 -8.37 -35.44 9.24
C ASP A 184 -8.05 -35.84 10.69
N GLU A 185 -6.87 -35.50 11.21
CA GLU A 185 -6.50 -35.74 12.61
C GLU A 185 -7.38 -34.93 13.61
N LEU A 186 -7.81 -33.72 13.22
CA LEU A 186 -8.72 -32.92 14.03
C LEU A 186 -10.15 -33.48 14.02
N LYS A 187 -10.60 -34.02 12.91
CA LYS A 187 -11.92 -34.68 12.81
C LYS A 187 -11.99 -35.94 13.66
N THR A 188 -10.93 -36.74 13.72
CA THR A 188 -10.89 -37.94 14.54
C THR A 188 -10.87 -37.62 16.05
N LYS A 189 -10.23 -36.49 16.44
CA LYS A 189 -10.22 -36.05 17.85
C LYS A 189 -11.53 -35.42 18.34
N SER A 190 -12.39 -34.98 17.44
CA SER A 190 -13.70 -34.40 17.79
C SER A 190 -14.84 -35.43 17.81
N ALA A 191 -14.56 -36.70 17.52
CA ALA A 191 -15.53 -37.81 17.48
C ALA A 191 -15.40 -38.78 18.67
N GLU A 192 -14.47 -38.51 19.60
CA GLU A 192 -14.37 -39.12 20.93
C GLU A 192 -14.89 -38.17 22.02
#